data_1f932352d118a95d9d589c738d872559
#
_entry.id   1f932352d118a95d9d589c738d872559
#
_cell.length_a   1.000
_cell.length_b   1.000
_cell.length_c   1.000
_cell.angle_alpha   90.00
_cell.angle_beta   90.00
_cell.angle_gamma   90.00
#
_symmetry.space_group_name_H-M   'P 1'
#
loop_
_entity.id
_entity.type
_entity.pdbx_description
1 polymer ?
#
loop_
_entity_poly.entity_id
_entity_poly.type
_entity_poly.pdbx_seq_one_letter_code
_entity_poly.pdbx_strand_id
1 'polypeptide(L)'
;GMSISRAIDLWRNQGSQLSDQLHHSAGFQIEPGDPGNILEKLSKDWTQACLAFSESEAELAIAKALAISSPREVCTRVFQKGLAELGAGWYKGSVSVQQEHFASALAARRLNALFAIAPLPSKPGRLLAACPPGEEHDLALMMLSFMLRWQGWDVIYLGANVSLEKLDATLQATRPRLMISAAQTLPAAASLVEMAKVANDLSIPLAFGGGIFNEIEDLPRRIPGIYLGKELDAAPQAIEMLFTHRLAFAEIQPPSSNFATALQEFRENEALIVSRAGQILRPIPISPRHLEVANTQFTRAMAAALALGDIHLLDYSTEWLNGLLENYGLPAKLADQYYNAFFQAVQDQIGMQAGPILEWLAGYKSISS
;
A
#
# COMPACT_ATOMS: atom_id res chain seq x y z
N GLY A 1 19.06 -42.23 0.95
CA GLY A 1 19.28 -40.87 0.52
C GLY A 1 19.64 -40.85 -0.96
N MET A 2 18.89 -40.07 -1.75
CA MET A 2 19.12 -39.92 -3.18
C MET A 2 20.32 -38.98 -3.39
N SER A 3 21.26 -39.32 -4.29
CA SER A 3 22.41 -38.43 -4.56
C SER A 3 21.92 -37.15 -5.29
N ILE A 4 22.61 -36.03 -5.08
CA ILE A 4 22.30 -34.74 -5.72
C ILE A 4 22.27 -34.86 -7.24
N SER A 5 23.18 -35.62 -7.83
CA SER A 5 23.22 -35.89 -9.27
C SER A 5 21.91 -36.53 -9.78
N ARG A 6 21.38 -37.50 -9.02
CA ARG A 6 20.12 -38.20 -9.39
C ARG A 6 18.89 -37.32 -9.20
N ALA A 7 18.92 -36.37 -8.26
CA ALA A 7 17.89 -35.36 -8.09
C ALA A 7 17.89 -34.35 -9.26
N ILE A 8 19.07 -33.93 -9.73
CA ILE A 8 19.23 -33.05 -10.88
C ILE A 8 18.77 -33.74 -12.18
N ASP A 9 19.10 -35.02 -12.38
CA ASP A 9 18.68 -35.79 -13.56
C ASP A 9 17.17 -36.02 -13.56
N LEU A 10 16.54 -36.28 -12.41
CA LEU A 10 15.10 -36.37 -12.29
C LEU A 10 14.42 -35.03 -12.59
N TRP A 11 14.99 -33.93 -12.13
CA TRP A 11 14.47 -32.58 -12.36
C TRP A 11 14.58 -32.18 -13.84
N ARG A 12 15.71 -32.50 -14.50
CA ARG A 12 15.89 -32.29 -15.95
C ARG A 12 14.93 -33.10 -16.78
N ASN A 13 14.72 -34.37 -16.44
CA ASN A 13 13.80 -35.26 -17.17
C ASN A 13 12.33 -34.89 -16.95
N GLN A 14 11.94 -34.42 -15.74
CA GLN A 14 10.60 -33.88 -15.50
C GLN A 14 10.39 -32.55 -16.21
N GLY A 15 11.39 -31.67 -16.27
CA GLY A 15 11.33 -30.41 -17.01
C GLY A 15 11.14 -30.61 -18.50
N SER A 16 11.79 -31.60 -19.12
CA SER A 16 11.60 -31.92 -20.54
C SER A 16 10.22 -32.54 -20.81
N GLN A 17 9.72 -33.40 -19.95
CA GLN A 17 8.37 -33.98 -20.07
C GLN A 17 7.26 -32.94 -19.88
N LEU A 18 7.43 -31.99 -18.95
CA LEU A 18 6.51 -30.85 -18.80
C LEU A 18 6.55 -29.90 -20.01
N SER A 19 7.75 -29.67 -20.57
CA SER A 19 7.91 -28.87 -21.82
C SER A 19 7.19 -29.55 -22.99
N ASP A 20 7.38 -30.84 -23.18
CA ASP A 20 6.73 -31.63 -24.27
C ASP A 20 5.21 -31.75 -24.07
N GLN A 21 4.72 -31.86 -22.82
CA GLN A 21 3.28 -31.83 -22.52
C GLN A 21 2.67 -30.45 -22.74
N LEU A 22 3.38 -29.39 -22.45
CA LEU A 22 2.94 -28.01 -22.73
C LEU A 22 2.92 -27.72 -24.24
N HIS A 23 3.82 -28.32 -25.03
CA HIS A 23 3.82 -28.18 -26.49
C HIS A 23 2.76 -29.04 -27.19
N HIS A 24 2.28 -30.10 -26.58
CA HIS A 24 1.27 -31.03 -27.19
C HIS A 24 -0.17 -30.77 -26.74
N SER A 25 -0.40 -30.01 -25.69
CA SER A 25 -1.76 -29.74 -25.17
C SER A 25 -2.35 -28.37 -25.46
N ALA A 26 -1.63 -27.48 -26.17
CA ALA A 26 -2.14 -26.18 -26.51
C ALA A 26 -1.94 -25.84 -27.99
N GLY A 27 -2.79 -26.39 -28.81
CA GLY A 27 -3.20 -25.74 -30.05
C GLY A 27 -4.00 -24.48 -29.69
N PHE A 28 -3.34 -23.45 -29.11
CA PHE A 28 -3.96 -22.17 -28.86
C PHE A 28 -4.19 -21.47 -30.19
N GLN A 29 -5.39 -21.55 -30.73
CA GLN A 29 -5.88 -20.56 -31.68
C GLN A 29 -6.16 -19.29 -30.87
N ILE A 30 -5.18 -18.37 -30.84
CA ILE A 30 -5.39 -16.98 -30.44
C ILE A 30 -6.21 -16.38 -31.59
N GLU A 31 -7.51 -16.16 -31.38
CA GLU A 31 -8.23 -15.30 -32.29
C GLU A 31 -7.50 -13.94 -32.38
N PRO A 32 -7.32 -13.35 -33.56
CA PRO A 32 -6.61 -12.08 -33.71
C PRO A 32 -7.48 -10.98 -33.10
N GLY A 33 -7.35 -10.78 -31.78
CA GLY A 33 -7.91 -9.69 -31.03
C GLY A 33 -6.84 -8.66 -30.69
N ASP A 34 -7.26 -7.42 -30.45
CA ASP A 34 -6.39 -6.38 -29.90
C ASP A 34 -5.74 -6.92 -28.60
N PRO A 35 -4.37 -6.91 -28.48
CA PRO A 35 -3.67 -7.37 -27.29
C PRO A 35 -4.19 -6.73 -25.98
N GLY A 36 -4.69 -5.49 -26.04
CA GLY A 36 -5.30 -4.81 -24.92
C GLY A 36 -6.56 -5.51 -24.40
N ASN A 37 -7.42 -5.97 -25.28
CA ASN A 37 -8.64 -6.71 -24.94
C ASN A 37 -8.35 -8.11 -24.39
N ILE A 38 -7.26 -8.74 -24.86
CA ILE A 38 -6.86 -10.06 -24.37
C ILE A 38 -6.34 -9.96 -22.94
N LEU A 39 -5.49 -8.97 -22.63
CA LEU A 39 -5.00 -8.76 -21.27
C LEU A 39 -6.11 -8.39 -20.29
N GLU A 40 -7.11 -7.61 -20.74
CA GLU A 40 -8.28 -7.31 -19.92
C GLU A 40 -9.09 -8.56 -19.59
N LYS A 41 -9.29 -9.44 -20.56
CA LYS A 41 -9.93 -10.75 -20.34
C LYS A 41 -9.12 -11.58 -19.35
N LEU A 42 -7.81 -11.68 -19.53
CA LEU A 42 -6.93 -12.44 -18.64
C LEU A 42 -6.89 -11.87 -17.21
N SER A 43 -7.02 -10.56 -17.04
CA SER A 43 -7.21 -9.95 -15.72
C SER A 43 -8.49 -10.43 -15.06
N LYS A 44 -9.62 -10.43 -15.79
CA LYS A 44 -10.90 -10.94 -15.29
C LYS A 44 -10.84 -12.44 -14.98
N ASP A 45 -10.23 -13.25 -15.87
CA ASP A 45 -10.04 -14.67 -15.66
C ASP A 45 -9.23 -14.94 -14.38
N TRP A 46 -8.14 -14.20 -14.17
CA TRP A 46 -7.32 -14.26 -12.96
C TRP A 46 -8.12 -13.89 -11.70
N THR A 47 -8.86 -12.77 -11.73
CA THR A 47 -9.71 -12.33 -10.62
C THR A 47 -10.77 -13.39 -10.28
N GLN A 48 -11.45 -13.95 -11.28
CA GLN A 48 -12.45 -15.01 -11.06
C GLN A 48 -11.83 -16.29 -10.48
N ALA A 49 -10.66 -16.68 -10.96
CA ALA A 49 -9.92 -17.81 -10.42
C ALA A 49 -9.54 -17.58 -8.95
N CYS A 50 -9.11 -16.36 -8.57
CA CYS A 50 -8.84 -16.01 -7.19
C CYS A 50 -10.10 -16.05 -6.30
N LEU A 51 -11.24 -15.56 -6.79
CA LEU A 51 -12.51 -15.64 -6.08
C LEU A 51 -12.99 -17.09 -5.87
N ALA A 52 -12.64 -17.98 -6.79
CA ALA A 52 -12.94 -19.42 -6.71
C ALA A 52 -11.88 -20.23 -5.93
N PHE A 53 -10.82 -19.59 -5.41
CA PHE A 53 -9.65 -20.26 -4.80
C PHE A 53 -8.98 -21.27 -5.75
N SER A 54 -9.04 -21.05 -7.07
CA SER A 54 -8.46 -21.92 -8.10
C SER A 54 -7.05 -21.43 -8.47
N GLU A 55 -6.03 -21.92 -7.76
CA GLU A 55 -4.63 -21.58 -8.03
C GLU A 55 -4.21 -21.95 -9.45
N SER A 56 -4.61 -23.14 -9.94
CA SER A 56 -4.22 -23.61 -11.27
C SER A 56 -4.77 -22.73 -12.40
N GLU A 57 -6.00 -22.24 -12.28
CA GLU A 57 -6.61 -21.33 -13.27
C GLU A 57 -5.99 -19.94 -13.19
N ALA A 58 -5.72 -19.43 -11.97
CA ALA A 58 -5.04 -18.16 -11.78
C ALA A 58 -3.63 -18.17 -12.39
N GLU A 59 -2.86 -19.23 -12.14
CA GLU A 59 -1.52 -19.41 -12.72
C GLU A 59 -1.56 -19.56 -14.24
N LEU A 60 -2.57 -20.24 -14.78
CA LEU A 60 -2.77 -20.38 -16.22
C LEU A 60 -3.07 -19.01 -16.87
N ALA A 61 -3.89 -18.16 -16.25
CA ALA A 61 -4.17 -16.81 -16.75
C ALA A 61 -2.90 -15.97 -16.81
N ILE A 62 -2.05 -16.02 -15.77
CA ILE A 62 -0.77 -15.30 -15.75
C ILE A 62 0.21 -15.87 -16.77
N ALA A 63 0.31 -17.20 -16.91
CA ALA A 63 1.17 -17.82 -17.90
C ALA A 63 0.80 -17.38 -19.33
N LYS A 64 -0.51 -17.35 -19.64
CA LYS A 64 -1.01 -16.84 -20.92
C LYS A 64 -0.66 -15.36 -21.12
N ALA A 65 -0.84 -14.53 -20.10
CA ALA A 65 -0.51 -13.10 -20.17
C ALA A 65 1.00 -12.86 -20.44
N LEU A 66 1.88 -13.60 -19.74
CA LEU A 66 3.33 -13.52 -19.95
C LEU A 66 3.78 -14.06 -21.31
N ALA A 67 3.02 -14.97 -21.92
CA ALA A 67 3.34 -15.49 -23.27
C ALA A 67 3.05 -14.49 -24.40
N ILE A 68 2.14 -13.53 -24.17
CA ILE A 68 1.68 -12.58 -25.20
C ILE A 68 2.07 -11.14 -24.92
N SER A 69 2.57 -10.82 -23.74
CA SER A 69 2.84 -9.46 -23.33
C SER A 69 4.07 -9.34 -22.44
N SER A 70 4.58 -8.12 -22.31
CA SER A 70 5.73 -7.84 -21.45
C SER A 70 5.39 -8.05 -19.97
N PRO A 71 6.37 -8.44 -19.13
CA PRO A 71 6.15 -8.54 -17.69
C PRO A 71 5.64 -7.24 -17.05
N ARG A 72 6.01 -6.08 -17.59
CA ARG A 72 5.50 -4.77 -17.18
C ARG A 72 3.98 -4.67 -17.38
N GLU A 73 3.49 -5.02 -18.57
CA GLU A 73 2.06 -4.98 -18.87
C GLU A 73 1.27 -5.99 -18.04
N VAL A 74 1.87 -7.16 -17.75
CA VAL A 74 1.23 -8.14 -16.84
C VAL A 74 1.12 -7.56 -15.43
N CYS A 75 2.14 -6.88 -14.91
CA CYS A 75 2.08 -6.21 -13.61
C CYS A 75 0.96 -5.17 -13.56
N THR A 76 0.85 -4.30 -14.57
CA THR A 76 -0.08 -3.17 -14.52
C THR A 76 -1.50 -3.51 -14.98
N ARG A 77 -1.64 -4.36 -16.00
CA ARG A 77 -2.94 -4.67 -16.60
C ARG A 77 -3.61 -5.92 -16.03
N VAL A 78 -2.84 -6.82 -15.42
CA VAL A 78 -3.41 -8.04 -14.82
C VAL A 78 -3.35 -7.96 -13.29
N PHE A 79 -2.17 -7.89 -12.68
CA PHE A 79 -2.07 -7.89 -11.23
C PHE A 79 -2.65 -6.63 -10.60
N GLN A 80 -2.19 -5.43 -10.99
CA GLN A 80 -2.66 -4.19 -10.38
C GLN A 80 -4.18 -4.02 -10.54
N LYS A 81 -4.70 -4.27 -11.77
CA LYS A 81 -6.12 -4.14 -12.05
C LYS A 81 -6.95 -5.17 -11.29
N GLY A 82 -6.55 -6.45 -11.31
CA GLY A 82 -7.26 -7.51 -10.60
C GLY A 82 -7.25 -7.33 -9.08
N LEU A 83 -6.11 -6.93 -8.50
CA LEU A 83 -6.01 -6.63 -7.06
C LEU A 83 -6.87 -5.42 -6.66
N ALA A 84 -6.93 -4.38 -7.51
CA ALA A 84 -7.80 -3.22 -7.27
C ALA A 84 -9.28 -3.61 -7.31
N GLU A 85 -9.71 -4.48 -8.25
CA GLU A 85 -11.08 -5.00 -8.31
C GLU A 85 -11.43 -5.82 -7.06
N LEU A 86 -10.52 -6.68 -6.59
CA LEU A 86 -10.70 -7.48 -5.37
C LEU A 86 -10.79 -6.60 -4.13
N GLY A 87 -9.91 -5.60 -4.00
CA GLY A 87 -9.96 -4.63 -2.91
C GLY A 87 -11.25 -3.82 -2.88
N ALA A 88 -11.71 -3.34 -4.04
CA ALA A 88 -13.00 -2.65 -4.16
C ALA A 88 -14.18 -3.59 -3.82
N GLY A 89 -14.10 -4.86 -4.21
CA GLY A 89 -15.09 -5.87 -3.86
C GLY A 89 -15.12 -6.17 -2.36
N TRP A 90 -13.96 -6.23 -1.70
CA TRP A 90 -13.87 -6.39 -0.26
C TRP A 90 -14.51 -5.19 0.46
N TYR A 91 -14.19 -3.98 0.07
CA TYR A 91 -14.80 -2.78 0.64
C TYR A 91 -16.34 -2.79 0.54
N LYS A 92 -16.88 -3.27 -0.60
CA LYS A 92 -18.33 -3.42 -0.83
C LYS A 92 -18.94 -4.67 -0.17
N GLY A 93 -18.18 -5.48 0.53
CA GLY A 93 -18.64 -6.72 1.15
C GLY A 93 -18.95 -7.88 0.18
N SER A 94 -18.62 -7.73 -1.11
CA SER A 94 -18.81 -8.78 -2.14
C SER A 94 -17.62 -9.74 -2.27
N VAL A 95 -16.47 -9.40 -1.71
CA VAL A 95 -15.25 -10.23 -1.65
C VAL A 95 -14.86 -10.43 -0.19
N SER A 96 -14.58 -11.66 0.21
CA SER A 96 -14.12 -11.96 1.55
C SER A 96 -12.63 -11.60 1.74
N VAL A 97 -12.22 -11.35 2.99
CA VAL A 97 -10.80 -11.16 3.36
C VAL A 97 -9.95 -12.34 2.93
N GLN A 98 -10.48 -13.57 3.00
CA GLN A 98 -9.77 -14.78 2.59
C GLN A 98 -9.51 -14.83 1.08
N GLN A 99 -10.44 -14.36 0.27
CA GLN A 99 -10.28 -14.26 -1.20
C GLN A 99 -9.24 -13.21 -1.56
N GLU A 100 -9.28 -12.04 -0.90
CA GLU A 100 -8.27 -11.00 -1.09
C GLU A 100 -6.87 -11.49 -0.68
N HIS A 101 -6.73 -12.12 0.49
CA HIS A 101 -5.46 -12.68 0.94
C HIS A 101 -4.93 -13.78 0.01
N PHE A 102 -5.81 -14.63 -0.52
CA PHE A 102 -5.42 -15.65 -1.48
C PHE A 102 -4.85 -15.02 -2.76
N ALA A 103 -5.52 -14.01 -3.31
CA ALA A 103 -5.07 -13.31 -4.50
C ALA A 103 -3.74 -12.57 -4.28
N SER A 104 -3.61 -11.85 -3.18
CA SER A 104 -2.39 -11.13 -2.80
C SER A 104 -1.20 -12.09 -2.61
N ALA A 105 -1.42 -13.25 -1.96
CA ALA A 105 -0.40 -14.28 -1.80
C ALA A 105 0.03 -14.90 -3.14
N LEU A 106 -0.91 -15.16 -4.06
CA LEU A 106 -0.60 -15.64 -5.42
C LEU A 106 0.23 -14.63 -6.20
N ALA A 107 -0.20 -13.34 -6.20
CA ALA A 107 0.52 -12.27 -6.87
C ALA A 107 1.95 -12.14 -6.33
N ALA A 108 2.13 -12.13 -5.00
CA ALA A 108 3.44 -12.04 -4.36
C ALA A 108 4.35 -13.22 -4.75
N ARG A 109 3.84 -14.46 -4.74
CA ARG A 109 4.62 -15.65 -5.13
C ARG A 109 5.08 -15.55 -6.59
N ARG A 110 4.20 -15.12 -7.48
CA ARG A 110 4.54 -14.99 -8.90
C ARG A 110 5.54 -13.86 -9.15
N LEU A 111 5.38 -12.72 -8.49
CA LEU A 111 6.34 -11.62 -8.56
C LEU A 111 7.71 -12.05 -8.04
N ASN A 112 7.80 -12.76 -6.93
CA ASN A 112 9.05 -13.29 -6.40
C ASN A 112 9.74 -14.25 -7.40
N ALA A 113 8.98 -15.10 -8.10
CA ALA A 113 9.52 -15.96 -9.15
C ALA A 113 10.07 -15.13 -10.34
N LEU A 114 9.36 -14.08 -10.74
CA LEU A 114 9.82 -13.16 -11.78
C LEU A 114 11.06 -12.37 -11.36
N PHE A 115 11.18 -11.98 -10.10
CA PHE A 115 12.41 -11.37 -9.56
C PHE A 115 13.63 -12.28 -9.70
N ALA A 116 13.47 -13.59 -9.48
CA ALA A 116 14.55 -14.56 -9.55
C ALA A 116 15.15 -14.73 -10.98
N ILE A 117 14.34 -14.46 -12.00
CA ILE A 117 14.75 -14.54 -13.41
C ILE A 117 15.04 -13.17 -14.06
N ALA A 118 14.94 -12.10 -13.30
CA ALA A 118 15.23 -10.76 -13.81
C ALA A 118 16.69 -10.67 -14.26
N PRO A 119 16.98 -9.89 -15.32
CA PRO A 119 18.34 -9.70 -15.82
C PRO A 119 19.29 -9.18 -14.73
N LEU A 120 20.59 -9.47 -14.88
CA LEU A 120 21.61 -8.85 -14.04
C LEU A 120 21.62 -7.33 -14.24
N PRO A 121 21.94 -6.54 -13.19
CA PRO A 121 22.03 -5.10 -13.31
C PRO A 121 23.00 -4.67 -14.42
N SER A 122 22.57 -3.72 -15.26
CA SER A 122 23.36 -3.15 -16.35
C SER A 122 23.44 -1.62 -16.29
N LYS A 123 22.62 -0.98 -15.44
CA LYS A 123 22.63 0.46 -15.21
C LYS A 123 23.49 0.84 -14.02
N PRO A 124 24.17 2.01 -14.05
CA PRO A 124 25.02 2.45 -12.96
C PRO A 124 24.20 2.96 -11.79
N GLY A 125 24.58 2.51 -10.58
CA GLY A 125 23.96 2.93 -9.31
C GLY A 125 22.87 1.97 -8.86
N ARG A 126 22.56 2.11 -7.58
CA ARG A 126 21.66 1.25 -6.82
C ARG A 126 20.42 2.01 -6.41
N LEU A 127 19.29 1.35 -6.39
CA LEU A 127 18.04 1.83 -5.84
C LEU A 127 17.69 1.03 -4.58
N LEU A 128 17.07 1.64 -3.59
CA LEU A 128 16.57 0.95 -2.41
C LEU A 128 15.06 1.16 -2.33
N ALA A 129 14.29 0.09 -2.28
CA ALA A 129 12.83 0.12 -2.21
C ALA A 129 12.36 -0.43 -0.88
N ALA A 130 11.56 0.36 -0.12
CA ALA A 130 11.06 0.01 1.21
C ALA A 130 9.74 0.73 1.48
N CYS A 131 8.75 0.03 2.04
CA CYS A 131 7.56 0.68 2.59
C CYS A 131 7.85 1.25 3.99
N PRO A 132 7.24 2.38 4.37
CA PRO A 132 7.44 2.99 5.68
C PRO A 132 6.84 2.14 6.81
N PRO A 133 7.19 2.43 8.08
CA PRO A 133 6.58 1.74 9.23
C PRO A 133 5.05 1.81 9.18
N GLY A 134 4.41 0.67 9.43
CA GLY A 134 2.96 0.53 9.42
C GLY A 134 2.33 0.34 8.04
N GLU A 135 3.11 0.29 6.95
CA GLU A 135 2.62 -0.05 5.62
C GLU A 135 2.86 -1.53 5.30
N GLU A 136 1.77 -2.29 5.27
CA GLU A 136 1.79 -3.73 5.00
C GLU A 136 1.50 -4.06 3.51
N HIS A 137 1.01 -3.09 2.72
CA HIS A 137 0.61 -3.28 1.33
C HIS A 137 1.78 -2.98 0.39
N ASP A 138 2.68 -3.92 0.22
CA ASP A 138 3.93 -3.73 -0.53
C ASP A 138 3.86 -4.18 -2.01
N LEU A 139 2.77 -4.79 -2.46
CA LEU A 139 2.68 -5.36 -3.82
C LEU A 139 2.92 -4.33 -4.93
N ALA A 140 2.43 -3.10 -4.78
CA ALA A 140 2.68 -2.04 -5.76
C ALA A 140 4.18 -1.68 -5.83
N LEU A 141 4.85 -1.58 -4.67
CA LEU A 141 6.29 -1.34 -4.59
C LEU A 141 7.09 -2.53 -5.11
N MET A 142 6.62 -3.76 -4.86
CA MET A 142 7.21 -4.98 -5.41
C MET A 142 7.12 -5.00 -6.94
N MET A 143 5.96 -4.69 -7.51
CA MET A 143 5.78 -4.58 -8.98
C MET A 143 6.71 -3.52 -9.57
N LEU A 144 6.79 -2.33 -8.98
CA LEU A 144 7.69 -1.27 -9.42
C LEU A 144 9.15 -1.71 -9.35
N SER A 145 9.55 -2.32 -8.25
CA SER A 145 10.92 -2.83 -8.05
C SER A 145 11.28 -3.89 -9.09
N PHE A 146 10.35 -4.79 -9.41
CA PHE A 146 10.52 -5.77 -10.47
C PHE A 146 10.69 -5.10 -11.85
N MET A 147 9.82 -4.15 -12.19
CA MET A 147 9.92 -3.42 -13.48
C MET A 147 11.24 -2.69 -13.61
N LEU A 148 11.76 -2.09 -12.53
CA LEU A 148 13.06 -1.42 -12.51
C LEU A 148 14.21 -2.43 -12.68
N ARG A 149 14.17 -3.59 -12.02
CA ARG A 149 15.16 -4.66 -12.24
C ARG A 149 15.12 -5.17 -13.67
N TRP A 150 13.94 -5.33 -14.25
CA TRP A 150 13.78 -5.73 -15.65
C TRP A 150 14.41 -4.73 -16.63
N GLN A 151 14.44 -3.44 -16.26
CA GLN A 151 15.11 -2.37 -17.01
C GLN A 151 16.64 -2.29 -16.74
N GLY A 152 17.18 -3.19 -15.90
CA GLY A 152 18.61 -3.26 -15.61
C GLY A 152 19.09 -2.46 -14.40
N TRP A 153 18.19 -1.96 -13.55
CA TRP A 153 18.57 -1.33 -12.28
C TRP A 153 18.97 -2.36 -11.21
N ASP A 154 19.99 -2.03 -10.39
CA ASP A 154 20.30 -2.74 -9.15
C ASP A 154 19.35 -2.29 -8.05
N VAL A 155 18.28 -3.06 -7.78
CA VAL A 155 17.26 -2.72 -6.79
C VAL A 155 17.38 -3.61 -5.57
N ILE A 156 17.66 -3.00 -4.42
CA ILE A 156 17.51 -3.66 -3.11
C ILE A 156 16.04 -3.46 -2.69
N TYR A 157 15.30 -4.54 -2.58
CA TYR A 157 13.93 -4.54 -2.13
C TYR A 157 13.85 -5.05 -0.68
N LEU A 158 13.38 -4.19 0.25
CA LEU A 158 13.26 -4.51 1.66
C LEU A 158 11.83 -4.91 2.07
N GLY A 159 10.82 -4.61 1.22
CA GLY A 159 9.45 -5.01 1.45
C GLY A 159 8.63 -4.07 2.34
N ALA A 160 7.63 -4.66 3.00
CA ALA A 160 6.66 -3.98 3.86
C ALA A 160 7.25 -3.58 5.22
N ASN A 161 6.64 -2.57 5.85
CA ASN A 161 6.78 -2.24 7.27
C ASN A 161 8.25 -2.13 7.76
N VAL A 162 9.08 -1.43 7.00
CA VAL A 162 10.50 -1.28 7.32
C VAL A 162 10.68 -0.26 8.44
N SER A 163 11.30 -0.71 9.55
CA SER A 163 11.58 0.15 10.71
C SER A 163 12.54 1.28 10.37
N LEU A 164 12.33 2.45 10.99
CA LEU A 164 13.29 3.57 10.93
C LEU A 164 14.54 3.29 11.75
N GLU A 165 14.48 2.36 12.72
CA GLU A 165 15.65 1.96 13.50
C GLU A 165 16.72 1.38 12.59
N LYS A 166 17.92 1.98 12.60
CA LYS A 166 19.07 1.60 11.76
C LYS A 166 18.83 1.74 10.24
N LEU A 167 17.81 2.48 9.81
CA LEU A 167 17.63 2.78 8.40
C LEU A 167 18.81 3.60 7.85
N ASP A 168 19.33 4.55 8.64
CA ASP A 168 20.53 5.33 8.33
C ASP A 168 21.76 4.45 8.07
N ALA A 169 22.02 3.47 8.93
CA ALA A 169 23.10 2.49 8.74
C ALA A 169 22.91 1.66 7.46
N THR A 170 21.67 1.26 7.16
CA THR A 170 21.33 0.53 5.93
C THR A 170 21.60 1.37 4.70
N LEU A 171 21.19 2.65 4.72
CA LEU A 171 21.41 3.59 3.63
C LEU A 171 22.90 3.88 3.42
N GLN A 172 23.68 4.03 4.51
CA GLN A 172 25.14 4.20 4.45
C GLN A 172 25.84 2.97 3.88
N ALA A 173 25.40 1.77 4.25
CA ALA A 173 26.00 0.51 3.78
C ALA A 173 25.67 0.25 2.30
N THR A 174 24.46 0.53 1.88
CA THR A 174 23.98 0.24 0.52
C THR A 174 24.27 1.36 -0.48
N ARG A 175 24.39 2.61 -0.01
CA ARG A 175 24.65 3.83 -0.78
C ARG A 175 23.75 3.95 -2.03
N PRO A 176 22.43 3.88 -1.87
CA PRO A 176 21.54 3.98 -3.02
C PRO A 176 21.58 5.42 -3.59
N ARG A 177 21.41 5.53 -4.90
CA ARG A 177 21.26 6.84 -5.57
C ARG A 177 19.85 7.41 -5.39
N LEU A 178 18.87 6.55 -5.09
CA LEU A 178 17.49 6.92 -4.88
C LEU A 178 16.86 5.89 -3.93
N MET A 179 16.13 6.36 -2.94
CA MET A 179 15.20 5.55 -2.16
C MET A 179 13.81 5.64 -2.79
N ILE A 180 13.11 4.53 -2.88
CA ILE A 180 11.75 4.45 -3.43
C ILE A 180 10.83 3.89 -2.35
N SER A 181 9.67 4.53 -2.16
CA SER A 181 8.70 4.10 -1.15
C SER A 181 7.26 4.19 -1.66
N ALA A 182 6.35 3.53 -0.97
CA ALA A 182 4.93 3.60 -1.26
C ALA A 182 4.11 3.63 0.03
N ALA A 183 2.99 4.38 0.01
CA ALA A 183 2.01 4.38 1.09
C ALA A 183 0.60 4.23 0.52
N GLN A 184 -0.18 3.34 1.12
CA GLN A 184 -1.57 3.08 0.73
C GLN A 184 -2.57 3.68 1.74
N THR A 185 -2.07 4.08 2.91
CA THR A 185 -2.90 4.61 4.01
C THR A 185 -2.37 5.93 4.53
N LEU A 186 -3.23 6.74 5.14
CA LEU A 186 -2.84 8.02 5.74
C LEU A 186 -1.78 7.86 6.85
N PRO A 187 -1.88 6.88 7.77
CA PRO A 187 -0.82 6.61 8.73
C PRO A 187 0.53 6.27 8.10
N ALA A 188 0.53 5.48 7.02
CA ALA A 188 1.75 5.16 6.29
C ALA A 188 2.36 6.38 5.61
N ALA A 189 1.54 7.29 5.06
CA ALA A 189 2.01 8.55 4.50
C ALA A 189 2.66 9.45 5.57
N ALA A 190 2.13 9.49 6.78
CA ALA A 190 2.76 10.20 7.90
C ALA A 190 4.12 9.58 8.29
N SER A 191 4.19 8.24 8.36
CA SER A 191 5.46 7.53 8.61
C SER A 191 6.49 7.75 7.49
N LEU A 192 6.02 7.92 6.26
CA LEU A 192 6.87 8.21 5.10
C LEU A 192 7.60 9.55 5.24
N VAL A 193 7.00 10.56 5.91
CA VAL A 193 7.67 11.84 6.20
C VAL A 193 8.94 11.61 7.02
N GLU A 194 8.87 10.78 8.05
CA GLU A 194 10.03 10.48 8.90
C GLU A 194 11.08 9.65 8.14
N MET A 195 10.64 8.69 7.33
CA MET A 195 11.54 7.91 6.47
C MET A 195 12.27 8.82 5.47
N ALA A 196 11.56 9.79 4.88
CA ALA A 196 12.14 10.77 3.96
C ALA A 196 13.17 11.68 4.64
N LYS A 197 12.93 12.08 5.90
CA LYS A 197 13.92 12.86 6.68
C LYS A 197 15.23 12.09 6.84
N VAL A 198 15.16 10.81 7.27
CA VAL A 198 16.35 9.96 7.42
C VAL A 198 17.14 9.85 6.10
N ALA A 199 16.46 9.71 4.97
CA ALA A 199 17.12 9.65 3.66
C ALA A 199 17.74 10.99 3.27
N ASN A 200 17.02 12.10 3.46
CA ASN A 200 17.46 13.44 3.10
C ASN A 200 18.64 13.90 3.96
N ASP A 201 18.71 13.54 5.25
CA ASP A 201 19.85 13.82 6.13
C ASP A 201 21.15 13.19 5.59
N LEU A 202 21.04 12.10 4.83
CA LEU A 202 22.15 11.45 4.15
C LEU A 202 22.32 11.92 2.69
N SER A 203 21.56 12.96 2.27
CA SER A 203 21.54 13.45 0.88
C SER A 203 21.11 12.39 -0.13
N ILE A 204 20.28 11.41 0.28
CA ILE A 204 19.70 10.41 -0.58
C ILE A 204 18.26 10.85 -0.91
N PRO A 205 17.95 11.16 -2.20
CA PRO A 205 16.61 11.55 -2.59
C PRO A 205 15.64 10.40 -2.36
N LEU A 206 14.40 10.75 -1.97
CA LEU A 206 13.30 9.80 -1.85
C LEU A 206 12.27 10.08 -2.94
N ALA A 207 11.90 9.06 -3.71
CA ALA A 207 10.76 9.08 -4.62
C ALA A 207 9.63 8.22 -4.05
N PHE A 208 8.38 8.66 -4.20
CA PHE A 208 7.26 7.97 -3.59
C PHE A 208 6.00 7.95 -4.45
N GLY A 209 5.10 7.02 -4.13
CA GLY A 209 3.78 6.90 -4.70
C GLY A 209 2.86 6.12 -3.77
N GLY A 210 1.75 5.62 -4.30
CA GLY A 210 0.78 4.80 -3.58
C GLY A 210 -0.64 5.36 -3.62
N GLY A 211 -1.63 4.51 -3.29
CA GLY A 211 -3.04 4.80 -3.47
C GLY A 211 -3.52 6.03 -2.70
N ILE A 212 -3.06 6.23 -1.47
CA ILE A 212 -3.49 7.38 -0.64
C ILE A 212 -3.21 8.73 -1.31
N PHE A 213 -2.14 8.83 -2.11
CA PHE A 213 -1.78 10.06 -2.83
C PHE A 213 -2.64 10.29 -4.08
N ASN A 214 -3.37 9.27 -4.54
CA ASN A 214 -4.32 9.39 -5.63
C ASN A 214 -5.69 9.84 -5.13
N GLU A 215 -6.00 9.49 -3.88
CA GLU A 215 -7.27 9.79 -3.21
C GLU A 215 -7.27 11.22 -2.61
N ILE A 216 -6.15 11.67 -2.07
CA ILE A 216 -6.00 12.98 -1.43
C ILE A 216 -5.05 13.84 -2.26
N GLU A 217 -5.60 14.77 -3.05
CA GLU A 217 -4.87 15.53 -4.08
C GLU A 217 -3.68 16.35 -3.54
N ASP A 218 -3.83 16.98 -2.38
CA ASP A 218 -2.79 17.84 -1.80
C ASP A 218 -1.79 17.11 -0.90
N LEU A 219 -2.03 15.82 -0.62
CA LEU A 219 -1.18 15.03 0.27
C LEU A 219 0.27 14.87 -0.25
N PRO A 220 0.54 14.70 -1.56
CA PRO A 220 1.91 14.60 -2.06
C PRO A 220 2.78 15.82 -1.69
N ARG A 221 2.19 17.01 -1.57
CA ARG A 221 2.91 18.25 -1.23
C ARG A 221 3.41 18.27 0.20
N ARG A 222 2.96 17.33 1.05
CA ARG A 222 3.33 17.23 2.47
C ARG A 222 4.46 16.23 2.73
N ILE A 223 4.91 15.55 1.68
CA ILE A 223 5.99 14.55 1.80
C ILE A 223 7.29 15.12 1.25
N PRO A 224 8.40 15.16 2.03
CA PRO A 224 9.69 15.69 1.59
C PRO A 224 10.39 14.74 0.63
N GLY A 225 9.85 14.61 -0.59
CA GLY A 225 10.31 13.70 -1.62
C GLY A 225 9.76 14.05 -2.99
N ILE A 226 9.92 13.14 -3.94
CA ILE A 226 9.52 13.31 -5.33
C ILE A 226 8.32 12.40 -5.59
N TYR A 227 7.17 12.98 -5.84
CA TYR A 227 5.98 12.21 -6.19
C TYR A 227 6.09 11.65 -7.61
N LEU A 228 5.94 10.33 -7.76
CA LEU A 228 6.07 9.61 -9.04
C LEU A 228 4.81 9.66 -9.91
N GLY A 229 3.75 10.32 -9.45
CA GLY A 229 2.47 10.37 -10.17
C GLY A 229 1.52 9.23 -9.79
N LYS A 230 0.34 9.27 -10.42
CA LYS A 230 -0.78 8.36 -10.11
C LYS A 230 -0.58 6.95 -10.68
N GLU A 231 0.10 6.87 -11.83
CA GLU A 231 0.14 5.66 -12.62
C GLU A 231 1.42 4.85 -12.34
N LEU A 232 1.27 3.63 -11.84
CA LEU A 232 2.37 2.71 -11.61
C LEU A 232 3.17 2.43 -12.89
N ASP A 233 2.48 2.37 -14.00
CA ASP A 233 3.05 2.15 -15.34
C ASP A 233 4.03 3.26 -15.75
N ALA A 234 3.77 4.51 -15.39
CA ALA A 234 4.64 5.64 -15.68
C ALA A 234 5.84 5.77 -14.73
N ALA A 235 5.77 5.18 -13.54
CA ALA A 235 6.77 5.36 -12.48
C ALA A 235 8.20 4.94 -12.89
N PRO A 236 8.47 3.83 -13.61
CA PRO A 236 9.82 3.50 -14.04
C PRO A 236 10.43 4.56 -14.96
N GLN A 237 9.64 5.16 -15.85
CA GLN A 237 10.11 6.23 -16.73
C GLN A 237 10.34 7.53 -15.97
N ALA A 238 9.46 7.86 -15.02
CA ALA A 238 9.65 9.00 -14.13
C ALA A 238 10.99 8.88 -13.37
N ILE A 239 11.27 7.71 -12.78
CA ILE A 239 12.54 7.43 -12.10
C ILE A 239 13.73 7.60 -13.04
N GLU A 240 13.66 7.13 -14.28
CA GLU A 240 14.73 7.32 -15.28
C GLU A 240 15.02 8.80 -15.55
N MET A 241 13.97 9.61 -15.68
CA MET A 241 14.10 11.06 -15.86
C MET A 241 14.76 11.75 -14.66
N LEU A 242 14.58 11.25 -13.45
CA LEU A 242 15.23 11.81 -12.26
C LEU A 242 16.77 11.72 -12.34
N PHE A 243 17.31 10.73 -13.04
CA PHE A 243 18.77 10.56 -13.21
C PHE A 243 19.35 11.39 -14.35
N THR A 244 18.52 11.89 -15.25
CA THR A 244 18.94 12.76 -16.36
C THR A 244 18.87 14.24 -16.01
N HIS A 245 18.07 14.61 -14.98
CA HIS A 245 17.90 15.97 -14.50
C HIS A 245 18.50 16.12 -13.09
N ARG A 246 18.96 17.32 -12.74
CA ARG A 246 19.46 17.58 -11.39
C ARG A 246 18.28 17.55 -10.43
N LEU A 247 18.27 16.57 -9.52
CA LEU A 247 17.23 16.42 -8.53
C LEU A 247 17.29 17.60 -7.55
N ALA A 248 16.17 18.30 -7.39
CA ALA A 248 15.97 19.26 -6.31
C ALA A 248 15.12 18.56 -5.23
N PHE A 249 15.57 18.63 -3.98
CA PHE A 249 14.77 18.19 -2.83
C PHE A 249 13.64 19.19 -2.60
N ALA A 250 12.42 18.70 -2.41
CA ALA A 250 11.34 19.54 -1.93
C ALA A 250 11.55 19.79 -0.42
N GLU A 251 11.89 21.03 -0.05
CA GLU A 251 11.80 21.45 1.35
C GLU A 251 10.33 21.62 1.71
N ILE A 252 9.89 20.88 2.71
CA ILE A 252 8.54 20.99 3.24
C ILE A 252 8.61 21.69 4.59
N GLN A 253 7.73 22.68 4.78
CA GLN A 253 7.62 23.32 6.07
C GLN A 253 7.05 22.34 7.10
N PRO A 254 7.64 22.24 8.29
CA PRO A 254 7.11 21.43 9.35
C PRO A 254 5.68 21.89 9.73
N PRO A 255 4.84 21.00 10.29
CA PRO A 255 3.56 21.39 10.84
C PRO A 255 3.70 22.54 11.83
N SER A 256 2.69 23.42 11.89
CA SER A 256 2.69 24.52 12.84
C SER A 256 2.71 24.02 14.29
N SER A 257 3.14 24.87 15.22
CA SER A 257 3.37 24.49 16.63
C SER A 257 2.11 23.95 17.32
N ASN A 258 0.91 24.41 16.94
CA ASN A 258 -0.35 23.89 17.51
C ASN A 258 -0.63 22.43 17.09
N PHE A 259 -0.28 22.05 15.86
CA PHE A 259 -0.38 20.65 15.43
C PHE A 259 0.65 19.76 16.12
N ALA A 260 1.89 20.25 16.28
CA ALA A 260 2.93 19.50 16.97
C ALA A 260 2.57 19.28 18.45
N THR A 261 2.07 20.31 19.14
CA THR A 261 1.59 20.20 20.53
C THR A 261 0.40 19.22 20.62
N ALA A 262 -0.60 19.38 19.75
CA ALA A 262 -1.76 18.51 19.75
C ALA A 262 -1.38 17.04 19.49
N LEU A 263 -0.42 16.76 18.60
CA LEU A 263 0.10 15.43 18.35
C LEU A 263 0.78 14.81 19.57
N GLN A 264 1.62 15.59 20.24
CA GLN A 264 2.32 15.14 21.44
C GLN A 264 1.31 14.80 22.55
N GLU A 265 0.43 15.72 22.87
CA GLU A 265 -0.61 15.54 23.90
C GLU A 265 -1.54 14.35 23.56
N PHE A 266 -1.92 14.22 22.28
CA PHE A 266 -2.75 13.12 21.84
C PHE A 266 -2.05 11.76 22.05
N ARG A 267 -0.78 11.63 21.65
CA ARG A 267 0.00 10.40 21.82
C ARG A 267 0.20 10.02 23.30
N GLU A 268 0.48 11.01 24.15
CA GLU A 268 0.69 10.80 25.58
C GLU A 268 -0.59 10.35 26.29
N ASN A 269 -1.77 10.79 25.80
CA ASN A 269 -3.06 10.52 26.40
C ASN A 269 -3.96 9.53 25.62
N GLU A 270 -3.46 8.94 24.53
CA GLU A 270 -4.26 8.08 23.63
C GLU A 270 -5.02 6.97 24.35
N ALA A 271 -4.35 6.25 25.24
CA ALA A 271 -4.97 5.16 26.00
C ALA A 271 -6.09 5.65 26.93
N LEU A 272 -5.93 6.83 27.53
CA LEU A 272 -6.93 7.46 28.40
C LEU A 272 -8.14 7.94 27.59
N ILE A 273 -7.91 8.54 26.43
CA ILE A 273 -8.94 8.99 25.50
C ILE A 273 -9.78 7.80 25.04
N VAL A 274 -9.12 6.73 24.55
CA VAL A 274 -9.81 5.50 24.11
C VAL A 274 -10.62 4.86 25.23
N SER A 275 -10.05 4.78 26.45
CA SER A 275 -10.75 4.26 27.62
C SER A 275 -11.98 5.10 27.96
N ARG A 276 -11.84 6.44 27.94
CA ARG A 276 -12.92 7.38 28.25
C ARG A 276 -14.03 7.32 27.20
N ALA A 277 -13.69 7.32 25.91
CA ALA A 277 -14.64 7.14 24.82
C ALA A 277 -15.40 5.82 24.93
N GLY A 278 -14.72 4.72 25.27
CA GLY A 278 -15.33 3.42 25.52
C GLY A 278 -16.31 3.43 26.69
N GLN A 279 -16.04 4.19 27.76
CA GLN A 279 -16.99 4.37 28.88
C GLN A 279 -18.28 5.09 28.43
N ILE A 280 -18.14 6.13 27.59
CA ILE A 280 -19.27 6.91 27.07
C ILE A 280 -20.10 6.04 26.11
N LEU A 281 -19.46 5.19 25.33
CA LEU A 281 -20.11 4.31 24.34
C LEU A 281 -20.74 3.05 24.94
N ARG A 282 -20.54 2.73 26.23
CA ARG A 282 -21.13 1.54 26.89
C ARG A 282 -22.62 1.33 26.68
N PRO A 283 -23.47 2.38 26.67
CA PRO A 283 -24.92 2.21 26.46
C PRO A 283 -25.29 1.85 25.01
N ILE A 284 -24.33 1.95 24.07
CA ILE A 284 -24.56 1.75 22.64
C ILE A 284 -24.23 0.29 22.31
N PRO A 285 -25.08 -0.43 21.55
CA PRO A 285 -24.86 -1.85 21.23
C PRO A 285 -23.80 -2.03 20.11
N ILE A 286 -22.56 -1.68 20.40
CA ILE A 286 -21.40 -1.92 19.53
C ILE A 286 -20.63 -3.12 20.09
N SER A 287 -20.27 -4.08 19.22
CA SER A 287 -19.46 -5.21 19.67
C SER A 287 -18.06 -4.72 20.11
N PRO A 288 -17.48 -5.29 21.19
CA PRO A 288 -16.14 -4.91 21.65
C PRO A 288 -15.08 -4.99 20.55
N ARG A 289 -15.16 -6.00 19.69
CA ARG A 289 -14.23 -6.18 18.55
C ARG A 289 -14.35 -5.04 17.52
N HIS A 290 -15.58 -4.63 17.18
CA HIS A 290 -15.77 -3.52 16.24
C HIS A 290 -15.26 -2.21 16.83
N LEU A 291 -15.49 -1.99 18.13
CA LEU A 291 -15.01 -0.80 18.82
C LEU A 291 -13.46 -0.76 18.87
N GLU A 292 -12.81 -1.88 19.13
CA GLU A 292 -11.34 -1.99 19.15
C GLU A 292 -10.75 -1.65 17.78
N VAL A 293 -11.31 -2.22 16.70
CA VAL A 293 -10.88 -1.93 15.33
C VAL A 293 -11.09 -0.45 15.00
N ALA A 294 -12.27 0.10 15.29
CA ALA A 294 -12.58 1.50 15.05
C ALA A 294 -11.62 2.43 15.81
N ASN A 295 -11.38 2.17 17.10
CA ASN A 295 -10.43 2.95 17.91
C ASN A 295 -9.03 2.92 17.31
N THR A 296 -8.52 1.74 16.97
CA THR A 296 -7.17 1.59 16.40
C THR A 296 -7.02 2.34 15.09
N GLN A 297 -8.00 2.26 14.20
CA GLN A 297 -7.96 2.96 12.91
C GLN A 297 -8.09 4.47 13.09
N PHE A 298 -9.02 4.90 13.94
CA PHE A 298 -9.28 6.33 14.15
C PHE A 298 -8.12 7.04 14.85
N THR A 299 -7.53 6.45 15.91
CA THR A 299 -6.40 7.07 16.61
C THR A 299 -5.15 7.15 15.71
N ARG A 300 -4.90 6.12 14.89
CA ARG A 300 -3.82 6.15 13.90
C ARG A 300 -4.03 7.24 12.84
N ALA A 301 -5.26 7.36 12.31
CA ALA A 301 -5.59 8.40 11.34
C ALA A 301 -5.47 9.80 11.95
N MET A 302 -5.94 9.99 13.20
CA MET A 302 -5.82 11.23 13.95
C MET A 302 -4.36 11.65 14.14
N ALA A 303 -3.53 10.73 14.64
CA ALA A 303 -2.10 11.00 14.81
C ALA A 303 -1.42 11.33 13.48
N ALA A 304 -1.82 10.67 12.40
CA ALA A 304 -1.28 10.94 11.06
C ALA A 304 -1.67 12.31 10.52
N ALA A 305 -2.95 12.71 10.66
CA ALA A 305 -3.42 14.03 10.24
C ALA A 305 -2.71 15.15 11.00
N LEU A 306 -2.51 14.98 12.30
CA LEU A 306 -1.74 15.92 13.13
C LEU A 306 -0.27 15.97 12.71
N ALA A 307 0.36 14.83 12.45
CA ALA A 307 1.76 14.76 12.01
C ALA A 307 1.97 15.39 10.62
N LEU A 308 0.97 15.33 9.76
CA LEU A 308 0.96 15.94 8.43
C LEU A 308 0.53 17.42 8.45
N GLY A 309 0.10 17.95 9.62
CA GLY A 309 -0.25 19.35 9.81
C GLY A 309 -1.57 19.77 9.18
N ASP A 310 -2.51 18.83 9.00
CA ASP A 310 -3.83 19.10 8.46
C ASP A 310 -4.87 18.10 9.00
N ILE A 311 -5.75 18.62 9.84
CA ILE A 311 -6.78 17.80 10.46
C ILE A 311 -7.86 17.35 9.47
N HIS A 312 -8.07 18.08 8.38
CA HIS A 312 -9.06 17.74 7.34
C HIS A 312 -8.67 16.52 6.50
N LEU A 313 -7.43 16.04 6.61
CA LEU A 313 -7.06 14.72 6.08
C LEU A 313 -7.89 13.57 6.69
N LEU A 314 -8.51 13.80 7.85
CA LEU A 314 -9.44 12.87 8.47
C LEU A 314 -10.78 12.73 7.71
N ASP A 315 -11.17 13.73 6.93
CA ASP A 315 -12.43 13.72 6.17
C ASP A 315 -12.47 12.51 5.23
N TYR A 316 -11.34 12.21 4.59
CA TYR A 316 -11.19 10.98 3.80
C TYR A 316 -11.43 9.70 4.62
N SER A 317 -10.88 9.63 5.83
CA SER A 317 -11.03 8.47 6.71
C SER A 317 -12.47 8.30 7.22
N THR A 318 -13.20 9.41 7.40
CA THR A 318 -14.60 9.38 7.82
C THR A 318 -15.54 8.95 6.71
N GLU A 319 -15.31 9.41 5.48
CA GLU A 319 -16.06 8.96 4.30
C GLU A 319 -15.90 7.44 4.11
N TRP A 320 -14.67 6.95 4.21
CA TRP A 320 -14.39 5.53 4.15
C TRP A 320 -15.11 4.74 5.27
N LEU A 321 -15.07 5.22 6.51
CA LEU A 321 -15.74 4.59 7.65
C LEU A 321 -17.25 4.57 7.47
N ASN A 322 -17.85 5.67 7.03
CA ASN A 322 -19.29 5.76 6.78
C ASN A 322 -19.73 4.76 5.70
N GLY A 323 -19.00 4.68 4.59
CA GLY A 323 -19.25 3.69 3.55
C GLY A 323 -19.10 2.25 4.05
N LEU A 324 -18.16 1.99 4.95
CA LEU A 324 -18.00 0.67 5.58
C LEU A 324 -19.21 0.34 6.47
N LEU A 325 -19.68 1.27 7.30
CA LEU A 325 -20.87 1.09 8.13
C LEU A 325 -22.10 0.76 7.28
N GLU A 326 -22.31 1.49 6.19
CA GLU A 326 -23.41 1.25 5.24
C GLU A 326 -23.32 -0.16 4.63
N ASN A 327 -22.15 -0.56 4.15
CA ASN A 327 -21.91 -1.87 3.53
C ASN A 327 -22.13 -3.04 4.51
N TYR A 328 -21.90 -2.83 5.80
CA TYR A 328 -22.16 -3.82 6.84
C TYR A 328 -23.55 -3.68 7.48
N GLY A 329 -24.42 -2.80 6.95
CA GLY A 329 -25.79 -2.60 7.45
C GLY A 329 -25.87 -2.00 8.85
N LEU A 330 -24.83 -1.27 9.28
CA LEU A 330 -24.78 -0.59 10.56
C LEU A 330 -25.38 0.82 10.45
N PRO A 331 -26.14 1.29 11.47
CA PRO A 331 -26.75 2.60 11.43
C PRO A 331 -25.73 3.73 11.34
N ALA A 332 -25.89 4.67 10.39
CA ALA A 332 -25.03 5.86 10.26
C ALA A 332 -24.90 6.67 11.57
N LYS A 333 -25.97 6.70 12.37
CA LYS A 333 -25.97 7.34 13.70
C LYS A 333 -24.88 6.83 14.66
N LEU A 334 -24.33 5.62 14.42
CA LEU A 334 -23.22 5.10 15.22
C LEU A 334 -21.94 5.92 15.04
N ALA A 335 -21.69 6.44 13.84
CA ALA A 335 -20.54 7.31 13.57
C ALA A 335 -20.64 8.60 14.39
N ASP A 336 -21.81 9.25 14.38
CA ASP A 336 -22.04 10.49 15.14
C ASP A 336 -21.84 10.26 16.64
N GLN A 337 -22.37 9.16 17.16
CA GLN A 337 -22.21 8.79 18.57
C GLN A 337 -20.74 8.53 18.92
N TYR A 338 -20.02 7.90 18.02
CA TYR A 338 -18.60 7.62 18.17
C TYR A 338 -17.77 8.91 18.19
N TYR A 339 -17.95 9.81 17.21
CA TYR A 339 -17.25 11.09 17.18
C TYR A 339 -17.59 11.99 18.37
N ASN A 340 -18.84 12.00 18.82
CA ASN A 340 -19.24 12.71 20.04
C ASN A 340 -18.56 12.16 21.29
N ALA A 341 -18.43 10.84 21.41
CA ALA A 341 -17.73 10.21 22.53
C ALA A 341 -16.23 10.57 22.52
N PHE A 342 -15.60 10.55 21.34
CA PHE A 342 -14.21 10.99 21.20
C PHE A 342 -14.03 12.49 21.50
N PHE A 343 -14.95 13.35 21.06
CA PHE A 343 -14.91 14.76 21.42
C PHE A 343 -14.89 14.98 22.94
N GLN A 344 -15.81 14.33 23.66
CA GLN A 344 -15.87 14.44 25.12
C GLN A 344 -14.61 13.87 25.76
N ALA A 345 -14.13 12.71 25.26
CA ALA A 345 -12.92 12.10 25.80
C ALA A 345 -11.67 12.98 25.60
N VAL A 346 -11.48 13.57 24.43
CA VAL A 346 -10.38 14.49 24.15
C VAL A 346 -10.49 15.75 25.01
N GLN A 347 -11.70 16.31 25.14
CA GLN A 347 -11.93 17.49 25.97
C GLN A 347 -11.61 17.20 27.45
N ASP A 348 -12.01 16.03 27.97
CA ASP A 348 -11.77 15.62 29.36
C ASP A 348 -10.28 15.35 29.64
N GLN A 349 -9.52 14.84 28.69
CA GLN A 349 -8.14 14.36 28.90
C GLN A 349 -7.05 15.38 28.50
N ILE A 350 -7.27 16.15 27.44
CA ILE A 350 -6.27 17.10 26.91
C ILE A 350 -6.76 18.56 27.04
N GLY A 351 -8.04 18.81 26.82
CA GLY A 351 -8.61 20.15 26.86
C GLY A 351 -8.13 21.04 25.69
N MET A 352 -7.81 22.32 25.98
CA MET A 352 -7.52 23.33 24.95
C MET A 352 -6.27 23.03 24.10
N GLN A 353 -5.34 22.23 24.57
CA GLN A 353 -4.13 21.85 23.82
C GLN A 353 -4.43 20.96 22.61
N ALA A 354 -5.63 20.35 22.59
CA ALA A 354 -6.15 19.57 21.46
C ALA A 354 -6.94 20.42 20.44
N GLY A 355 -6.68 21.74 20.34
CA GLY A 355 -7.44 22.67 19.50
C GLY A 355 -7.84 22.12 18.13
N PRO A 356 -6.90 21.68 17.26
CA PRO A 356 -7.23 21.15 15.95
C PRO A 356 -8.18 19.94 15.99
N ILE A 357 -8.01 19.03 16.97
CA ILE A 357 -8.85 17.85 17.14
C ILE A 357 -10.27 18.24 17.53
N LEU A 358 -10.39 19.14 18.52
CA LEU A 358 -11.70 19.58 19.04
C LEU A 358 -12.47 20.41 17.99
N GLU A 359 -11.80 21.25 17.22
CA GLU A 359 -12.40 22.02 16.13
C GLU A 359 -12.99 21.07 15.07
N TRP A 360 -12.22 20.09 14.64
CA TRP A 360 -12.67 19.11 13.66
C TRP A 360 -13.84 18.24 14.19
N LEU A 361 -13.72 17.68 15.39
CA LEU A 361 -14.78 16.87 16.01
C LEU A 361 -16.05 17.68 16.28
N ALA A 362 -15.96 18.99 16.58
CA ALA A 362 -17.12 19.85 16.76
C ALA A 362 -17.95 20.01 15.48
N GLY A 363 -17.33 19.94 14.29
CA GLY A 363 -18.02 19.97 13.01
C GLY A 363 -19.07 18.86 12.86
N TYR A 364 -18.82 17.68 13.44
CA TYR A 364 -19.79 16.56 13.42
C TYR A 364 -20.94 16.70 14.41
N LYS A 365 -20.85 17.59 15.41
CA LYS A 365 -21.96 17.88 16.33
C LYS A 365 -23.07 18.72 15.70
N SER A 366 -22.72 19.58 14.74
CA SER A 366 -23.68 20.52 14.13
C SER A 366 -24.56 19.90 13.05
N ILE A 367 -24.22 18.71 12.54
CA ILE A 367 -24.95 18.01 11.48
C ILE A 367 -26.09 17.14 12.07
N SER A 368 -26.02 16.82 13.37
CA SER A 368 -26.95 15.90 14.06
C SER A 368 -27.99 16.61 14.96
N SER A 369 -28.06 17.93 14.91
CA SER A 369 -29.06 18.76 15.62
C SER A 369 -30.10 19.37 14.58
#